data_f3b3bd37c53d5def5db22f488fa47910
#
_entry.id   f3b3bd37c53d5def5db22f488fa47910
#
_cell.length_a   1.000
_cell.length_b   1.000
_cell.length_c   1.000
_cell.angle_alpha   90.00
_cell.angle_beta   90.00
_cell.angle_gamma   90.00
#
_symmetry.space_group_name_H-M   'P 1'
#
loop_
_entity.id
_entity.type
_entity.pdbx_description
1 polymer ?
#
loop_
_entity_poly.entity_id
_entity_poly.type
_entity_poly.pdbx_seq_one_letter_code
_entity_poly.pdbx_strand_id
1 'polypeptide(L)'
;AWEHRDPAEVFAAARDQLGLPFFIKPCNAGSSYGIHCIEGEEGFAQALADAFYHDGKGKVILEKAIEGFEIGCAVMGNEEVIAGSVDEIEIAGSFFDYEGKYEMKDAAIYCPARIDEELFAAARDMAKRAYRAMNCSGMTRVDMFVTPSRTIIFNELNTIPGFTATSRYPSMMKEIGIPFPQLIDDLVDLALQRKAGGDGRAEQ
;
A
#
# COMPACT_ATOMS: atom_id res chain seq x y z
N ALA A 1 7.14 26.20 -5.46
CA ALA A 1 7.82 24.98 -5.81
C ALA A 1 8.90 24.70 -4.77
N TRP A 2 9.12 23.47 -4.40
CA TRP A 2 10.09 23.00 -3.38
C TRP A 2 11.55 23.33 -3.78
N GLU A 3 11.86 23.36 -5.08
CA GLU A 3 13.17 23.67 -5.69
C GLU A 3 13.82 24.98 -5.19
N HIS A 4 13.04 25.84 -4.52
CA HIS A 4 13.50 27.12 -3.98
C HIS A 4 13.58 27.13 -2.45
N ARG A 5 13.36 25.97 -1.77
CA ARG A 5 13.51 25.84 -0.33
C ARG A 5 14.86 25.24 0.02
N ASP A 6 15.47 25.74 1.07
CA ASP A 6 16.67 25.14 1.63
C ASP A 6 16.35 23.71 2.16
N PRO A 7 17.03 22.66 1.68
CA PRO A 7 16.81 21.30 2.19
C PRO A 7 16.95 21.20 3.73
N ALA A 8 17.82 21.99 4.36
CA ALA A 8 17.98 22.00 5.80
C ALA A 8 16.71 22.53 6.52
N GLU A 9 16.04 23.55 5.97
CA GLU A 9 14.77 24.04 6.50
C GLU A 9 13.65 23.01 6.33
N VAL A 10 13.62 22.31 5.19
CA VAL A 10 12.64 21.24 4.94
C VAL A 10 12.85 20.08 5.91
N PHE A 11 14.11 19.66 6.12
CA PHE A 11 14.45 18.63 7.09
C PHE A 11 14.01 19.00 8.50
N ALA A 12 14.35 20.21 8.97
CA ALA A 12 14.00 20.68 10.30
C ALA A 12 12.47 20.65 10.52
N ALA A 13 11.70 21.17 9.54
CA ALA A 13 10.25 21.17 9.60
C ALA A 13 9.66 19.74 9.60
N ALA A 14 10.20 18.84 8.79
CA ALA A 14 9.78 17.44 8.74
C ALA A 14 10.07 16.72 10.06
N ARG A 15 11.30 16.86 10.60
CA ARG A 15 11.69 16.28 11.88
C ARG A 15 10.78 16.76 13.02
N ASP A 16 10.46 18.06 13.05
CA ASP A 16 9.65 18.64 14.14
C ASP A 16 8.19 18.18 14.08
N GLN A 17 7.66 17.86 12.87
CA GLN A 17 6.29 17.38 12.70
C GLN A 17 6.16 15.85 12.80
N LEU A 18 7.11 15.10 12.25
CA LEU A 18 7.00 13.66 12.09
C LEU A 18 7.83 12.87 13.12
N GLY A 19 8.86 13.50 13.69
CA GLY A 19 9.90 12.81 14.46
C GLY A 19 10.89 12.09 13.54
N LEU A 20 11.83 11.37 14.13
CA LEU A 20 12.76 10.49 13.43
C LEU A 20 12.56 9.05 13.90
N PRO A 21 12.72 8.05 13.02
CA PRO A 21 12.89 8.20 11.58
C PRO A 21 11.59 8.57 10.85
N PHE A 22 11.72 9.09 9.61
CA PHE A 22 10.60 9.27 8.69
C PHE A 22 11.01 8.86 7.27
N PHE A 23 10.01 8.65 6.40
CA PHE A 23 10.24 8.27 5.01
C PHE A 23 10.02 9.43 4.05
N ILE A 24 10.83 9.48 2.99
CA ILE A 24 10.57 10.26 1.78
C ILE A 24 10.09 9.30 0.70
N LYS A 25 8.99 9.62 0.03
CA LYS A 25 8.41 8.79 -1.03
C LYS A 25 8.00 9.64 -2.22
N PRO A 26 8.29 9.23 -3.48
CA PRO A 26 7.64 9.80 -4.66
C PRO A 26 6.13 9.56 -4.60
N CYS A 27 5.32 10.53 -5.03
CA CYS A 27 3.87 10.36 -5.05
C CYS A 27 3.35 9.57 -6.25
N ASN A 28 4.11 9.52 -7.35
CA ASN A 28 3.69 8.93 -8.62
C ASN A 28 4.63 7.81 -9.12
N ALA A 29 5.42 7.24 -8.23
CA ALA A 29 6.26 6.07 -8.52
C ALA A 29 5.66 4.82 -7.90
N GLY A 30 6.12 3.66 -8.35
CA GLY A 30 5.80 2.35 -7.78
C GLY A 30 7.07 1.58 -7.44
N SER A 31 6.90 0.33 -6.98
CA SER A 31 8.02 -0.58 -6.70
C SER A 31 9.10 0.02 -5.77
N SER A 32 8.69 0.89 -4.84
CA SER A 32 9.51 1.64 -3.86
C SER A 32 10.74 2.37 -4.44
N TYR A 33 10.79 2.62 -5.74
CA TYR A 33 11.85 3.43 -6.34
C TYR A 33 11.82 4.85 -5.75
N GLY A 34 12.98 5.33 -5.30
CA GLY A 34 13.13 6.65 -4.70
C GLY A 34 12.54 6.79 -3.29
N ILE A 35 12.27 5.67 -2.59
CA ILE A 35 11.90 5.69 -1.17
C ILE A 35 13.15 5.65 -0.31
N HIS A 36 13.24 6.57 0.65
CA HIS A 36 14.36 6.68 1.57
C HIS A 36 13.87 6.76 3.03
N CYS A 37 14.54 6.01 3.91
CA CYS A 37 14.40 6.17 5.35
C CYS A 37 15.37 7.24 5.83
N ILE A 38 14.88 8.21 6.57
CA ILE A 38 15.65 9.35 7.08
C ILE A 38 15.79 9.23 8.60
N GLU A 39 16.98 8.90 9.05
CA GLU A 39 17.33 8.76 10.46
C GLU A 39 18.00 10.02 11.02
N GLY A 40 18.46 10.94 10.15
CA GLY A 40 19.14 12.18 10.49
C GLY A 40 19.22 13.13 9.30
N GLU A 41 19.92 14.25 9.48
CA GLU A 41 20.05 15.27 8.44
C GLU A 41 21.01 14.85 7.33
N GLU A 42 21.97 13.97 7.64
CA GLU A 42 22.96 13.49 6.68
C GLU A 42 22.28 12.74 5.53
N GLY A 43 22.59 13.11 4.30
CA GLY A 43 22.00 12.51 3.10
C GLY A 43 20.59 12.96 2.75
N PHE A 44 19.89 13.72 3.61
CA PHE A 44 18.52 14.15 3.37
C PHE A 44 18.33 14.88 2.03
N ALA A 45 19.20 15.84 1.72
CA ALA A 45 19.11 16.59 0.48
C ALA A 45 19.23 15.69 -0.75
N GLN A 46 20.12 14.70 -0.71
CA GLN A 46 20.28 13.73 -1.79
C GLN A 46 19.04 12.81 -1.92
N ALA A 47 18.53 12.30 -0.81
CA ALA A 47 17.34 11.48 -0.77
C ALA A 47 16.10 12.23 -1.30
N LEU A 48 15.97 13.51 -0.94
CA LEU A 48 14.90 14.37 -1.42
C LEU A 48 14.99 14.59 -2.94
N ALA A 49 16.19 14.86 -3.45
CA ALA A 49 16.42 15.02 -4.90
C ALA A 49 16.10 13.74 -5.67
N ASP A 50 16.52 12.58 -5.16
CA ASP A 50 16.27 11.28 -5.77
C ASP A 50 14.76 10.96 -5.79
N ALA A 51 14.04 11.19 -4.70
CA ALA A 51 12.58 11.00 -4.65
C ALA A 51 11.85 11.89 -5.67
N PHE A 52 12.26 13.14 -5.84
CA PHE A 52 11.71 14.02 -6.87
C PHE A 52 12.04 13.56 -8.29
N TYR A 53 13.24 13.04 -8.51
CA TYR A 53 13.63 12.49 -9.81
C TYR A 53 12.73 11.32 -10.21
N HIS A 54 12.43 10.41 -9.27
CA HIS A 54 11.57 9.26 -9.51
C HIS A 54 10.08 9.60 -9.59
N ASP A 55 9.63 10.70 -9.01
CA ASP A 55 8.22 11.11 -9.08
C ASP A 55 7.79 11.56 -10.48
N GLY A 56 8.68 12.14 -11.25
CA GLY A 56 8.41 12.63 -12.61
C GLY A 56 7.43 13.80 -12.73
N LYS A 57 6.64 14.11 -11.67
CA LYS A 57 5.70 15.23 -11.59
C LYS A 57 6.07 16.26 -10.52
N GLY A 58 7.16 16.03 -9.82
CA GLY A 58 7.73 16.94 -8.84
C GLY A 58 6.95 17.02 -7.52
N LYS A 59 6.37 15.90 -7.07
CA LYS A 59 5.67 15.81 -5.80
C LYS A 59 6.19 14.63 -4.96
N VAL A 60 6.59 14.91 -3.74
CA VAL A 60 7.00 13.88 -2.77
C VAL A 60 6.17 14.00 -1.50
N ILE A 61 6.03 12.89 -0.80
CA ILE A 61 5.40 12.83 0.51
C ILE A 61 6.46 12.46 1.55
N LEU A 62 6.38 13.09 2.72
CA LEU A 62 7.16 12.72 3.89
C LEU A 62 6.22 12.12 4.91
N GLU A 63 6.52 10.92 5.39
CA GLU A 63 5.67 10.15 6.29
C GLU A 63 6.44 9.69 7.50
N LYS A 64 5.82 9.79 8.68
CA LYS A 64 6.38 9.20 9.89
C LYS A 64 6.61 7.71 9.70
N ALA A 65 7.77 7.21 10.13
CA ALA A 65 7.99 5.77 10.20
C ALA A 65 7.05 5.14 11.22
N ILE A 66 6.38 4.06 10.80
CA ILE A 66 5.45 3.32 11.65
C ILE A 66 6.16 2.07 12.16
N GLU A 67 6.29 1.96 13.47
CA GLU A 67 6.73 0.72 14.11
C GLU A 67 5.61 -0.32 14.05
N GLY A 68 5.93 -1.55 13.63
CA GLY A 68 4.97 -2.63 13.51
C GLY A 68 5.31 -3.61 12.40
N PHE A 69 4.33 -4.36 11.93
CA PHE A 69 4.47 -5.27 10.81
C PHE A 69 3.44 -4.96 9.72
N GLU A 70 3.74 -5.37 8.50
CA GLU A 70 2.88 -5.11 7.34
C GLU A 70 1.87 -6.23 7.13
N ILE A 71 0.62 -5.83 6.89
CA ILE A 71 -0.45 -6.71 6.45
C ILE A 71 -1.05 -6.17 5.16
N GLY A 72 -1.61 -7.07 4.34
CA GLY A 72 -2.36 -6.71 3.15
C GLY A 72 -3.75 -7.32 3.18
N CYS A 73 -4.70 -6.70 2.49
CA CYS A 73 -6.02 -7.25 2.27
C CYS A 73 -6.45 -7.07 0.81
N ALA A 74 -6.85 -8.16 0.17
CA ALA A 74 -7.46 -8.10 -1.15
C ALA A 74 -8.88 -7.55 -1.05
N VAL A 75 -9.24 -6.65 -1.96
CA VAL A 75 -10.60 -6.11 -2.05
C VAL A 75 -11.06 -6.18 -3.50
N MET A 76 -12.31 -6.59 -3.73
CA MET A 76 -12.92 -6.74 -5.05
C MET A 76 -14.36 -6.22 -5.05
N GLY A 77 -14.78 -5.62 -6.14
CA GLY A 77 -16.18 -5.22 -6.37
C GLY A 77 -16.34 -3.89 -7.08
N ASN A 78 -17.58 -3.52 -7.33
CA ASN A 78 -17.98 -2.18 -7.78
C ASN A 78 -18.85 -1.54 -6.67
N GLU A 79 -20.17 -1.74 -6.68
CA GLU A 79 -21.08 -1.25 -5.64
C GLU A 79 -21.02 -2.15 -4.40
N GLU A 80 -21.12 -3.46 -4.61
CA GLU A 80 -20.88 -4.46 -3.57
C GLU A 80 -19.39 -4.79 -3.48
N VAL A 81 -18.83 -4.69 -2.28
CA VAL A 81 -17.40 -4.82 -2.04
C VAL A 81 -17.12 -6.01 -1.14
N ILE A 82 -16.34 -6.94 -1.66
CA ILE A 82 -15.86 -8.14 -0.97
C ILE A 82 -14.43 -7.89 -0.49
N ALA A 83 -14.13 -8.16 0.78
CA ALA A 83 -12.78 -8.27 1.28
C ALA A 83 -12.36 -9.73 1.30
N GLY A 84 -11.21 -10.04 0.71
CA GLY A 84 -10.54 -11.33 0.78
C GLY A 84 -9.98 -11.64 2.17
N SER A 85 -9.06 -12.57 2.24
CA SER A 85 -8.27 -12.80 3.43
C SER A 85 -7.31 -11.64 3.68
N VAL A 86 -6.71 -11.62 4.87
CA VAL A 86 -5.59 -10.74 5.21
C VAL A 86 -4.32 -11.57 5.16
N ASP A 87 -3.27 -11.05 4.53
CA ASP A 87 -1.93 -11.63 4.60
C ASP A 87 -0.99 -10.78 5.46
N GLU A 88 0.12 -11.38 5.88
CA GLU A 88 1.18 -10.77 6.68
C GLU A 88 2.51 -10.92 5.95
N ILE A 89 3.30 -9.85 5.94
CA ILE A 89 4.69 -9.89 5.46
C ILE A 89 5.61 -9.87 6.67
N GLU A 90 6.39 -10.94 6.83
CA GLU A 90 7.52 -11.00 7.76
C GLU A 90 8.81 -10.76 6.99
N ILE A 91 9.55 -9.74 7.38
CA ILE A 91 10.87 -9.42 6.81
C ILE A 91 11.92 -9.87 7.82
N ALA A 92 12.85 -10.74 7.40
CA ALA A 92 13.99 -11.11 8.23
C ALA A 92 14.96 -9.91 8.27
N GLY A 93 15.20 -9.39 9.47
CA GLY A 93 16.10 -8.25 9.68
C GLY A 93 15.46 -7.13 10.48
N SER A 94 16.15 -5.99 10.58
CA SER A 94 15.59 -4.83 11.26
C SER A 94 14.43 -4.23 10.45
N PHE A 95 13.45 -3.70 11.13
CA PHE A 95 12.25 -3.03 10.57
C PHE A 95 12.56 -1.97 9.50
N PHE A 96 13.80 -1.45 9.48
CA PHE A 96 14.25 -0.39 8.57
C PHE A 96 15.14 -0.88 7.42
N ASP A 97 15.38 -2.18 7.28
CA ASP A 97 16.16 -2.71 6.16
C ASP A 97 15.31 -2.80 4.88
N TYR A 98 15.13 -1.63 4.25
CA TYR A 98 14.35 -1.50 3.02
C TYR A 98 15.07 -2.02 1.77
N GLU A 99 16.40 -2.08 1.77
CA GLU A 99 17.15 -2.68 0.67
C GLU A 99 16.90 -4.19 0.59
N GLY A 100 16.72 -4.87 1.73
CA GLY A 100 16.33 -6.29 1.81
C GLY A 100 14.93 -6.60 1.28
N LYS A 101 13.97 -5.64 1.28
CA LYS A 101 12.60 -5.82 0.76
C LYS A 101 12.55 -6.19 -0.72
N TYR A 102 13.53 -5.75 -1.52
CA TYR A 102 13.51 -5.93 -2.98
C TYR A 102 14.14 -7.24 -3.44
N GLU A 103 15.11 -7.76 -2.72
CA GLU A 103 15.69 -9.04 -3.09
C GLU A 103 14.80 -10.24 -2.72
N MET A 104 13.73 -10.05 -1.93
CA MET A 104 12.75 -11.05 -1.46
C MET A 104 13.38 -12.36 -0.93
N LYS A 105 14.68 -12.37 -0.69
CA LYS A 105 15.42 -13.57 -0.30
C LYS A 105 15.13 -14.00 1.13
N ASP A 106 14.61 -13.06 1.97
CA ASP A 106 14.36 -13.28 3.39
C ASP A 106 12.98 -12.78 3.86
N ALA A 107 12.01 -12.57 2.95
CA ALA A 107 10.65 -12.22 3.30
C ALA A 107 9.74 -13.45 3.26
N ALA A 108 9.01 -13.71 4.34
CA ALA A 108 7.96 -14.72 4.39
C ALA A 108 6.58 -14.06 4.32
N ILE A 109 5.67 -14.65 3.52
CA ILE A 109 4.29 -14.21 3.42
C ILE A 109 3.40 -15.29 4.03
N TYR A 110 2.56 -14.91 4.99
CA TYR A 110 1.59 -15.78 5.64
C TYR A 110 0.18 -15.37 5.21
N CYS A 111 -0.55 -16.29 4.63
CA CYS A 111 -1.96 -16.09 4.28
C CYS A 111 -2.76 -17.31 4.71
N PRO A 112 -3.66 -17.18 5.71
CA PRO A 112 -4.02 -15.96 6.42
C PRO A 112 -2.91 -15.42 7.35
N ALA A 113 -2.98 -14.11 7.66
CA ALA A 113 -2.10 -13.44 8.61
C ALA A 113 -2.19 -14.08 10.02
N ARG A 114 -1.07 -14.08 10.76
CA ARG A 114 -0.96 -14.62 12.12
C ARG A 114 -1.44 -13.63 13.18
N ILE A 115 -2.61 -13.07 12.98
CA ILE A 115 -3.30 -12.12 13.88
C ILE A 115 -4.59 -12.73 14.42
N ASP A 116 -5.09 -12.19 15.53
CA ASP A 116 -6.36 -12.66 16.07
C ASP A 116 -7.58 -12.21 15.24
N GLU A 117 -8.72 -12.81 15.55
CA GLU A 117 -9.95 -12.62 14.78
C GLU A 117 -10.47 -11.18 14.82
N GLU A 118 -10.31 -10.46 15.94
CA GLU A 118 -10.73 -9.07 16.10
C GLU A 118 -9.93 -8.16 15.15
N LEU A 119 -8.61 -8.29 15.17
CA LEU A 119 -7.71 -7.52 14.32
C LEU A 119 -7.89 -7.88 12.85
N PHE A 120 -8.14 -9.16 12.54
CA PHE A 120 -8.43 -9.64 11.20
C PHE A 120 -9.71 -9.00 10.63
N ALA A 121 -10.78 -8.98 11.42
CA ALA A 121 -12.04 -8.33 11.04
C ALA A 121 -11.86 -6.82 10.85
N ALA A 122 -11.14 -6.15 11.76
CA ALA A 122 -10.85 -4.72 11.67
C ALA A 122 -10.02 -4.37 10.44
N ALA A 123 -9.03 -5.20 10.06
CA ALA A 123 -8.22 -5.01 8.85
C ALA A 123 -9.08 -5.11 7.58
N ARG A 124 -9.96 -6.10 7.50
CA ARG A 124 -10.89 -6.23 6.36
C ARG A 124 -11.87 -5.06 6.27
N ASP A 125 -12.35 -4.55 7.40
CA ASP A 125 -13.21 -3.37 7.40
C ASP A 125 -12.46 -2.11 6.96
N MET A 126 -11.26 -1.87 7.49
CA MET A 126 -10.39 -0.78 7.07
C MET A 126 -10.12 -0.84 5.56
N ALA A 127 -9.82 -2.02 5.02
CA ALA A 127 -9.55 -2.21 3.59
C ALA A 127 -10.77 -1.86 2.73
N LYS A 128 -11.99 -2.29 3.11
CA LYS A 128 -13.22 -1.91 2.40
C LYS A 128 -13.50 -0.42 2.48
N ARG A 129 -13.23 0.20 3.62
CA ARG A 129 -13.41 1.66 3.80
C ARG A 129 -12.43 2.43 2.93
N ALA A 130 -11.14 2.06 2.92
CA ALA A 130 -10.13 2.66 2.07
C ALA A 130 -10.49 2.53 0.57
N TYR A 131 -10.91 1.34 0.14
CA TYR A 131 -11.35 1.06 -1.22
C TYR A 131 -12.47 2.02 -1.66
N ARG A 132 -13.51 2.18 -0.83
CA ARG A 132 -14.64 3.08 -1.13
C ARG A 132 -14.23 4.55 -1.09
N ALA A 133 -13.43 4.96 -0.11
CA ALA A 133 -12.98 6.34 0.05
C ALA A 133 -12.15 6.83 -1.15
N MET A 134 -11.38 5.91 -1.77
CA MET A 134 -10.58 6.18 -2.96
C MET A 134 -11.34 5.93 -4.28
N ASN A 135 -12.65 5.65 -4.20
CA ASN A 135 -13.51 5.38 -5.35
C ASN A 135 -12.95 4.28 -6.28
N CYS A 136 -12.38 3.23 -5.69
CA CYS A 136 -11.86 2.09 -6.41
C CYS A 136 -12.99 1.25 -7.02
N SER A 137 -12.66 0.48 -8.07
CA SER A 137 -13.54 -0.49 -8.70
C SER A 137 -12.73 -1.67 -9.25
N GLY A 138 -13.36 -2.83 -9.39
CA GLY A 138 -12.67 -4.06 -9.83
C GLY A 138 -11.84 -4.67 -8.71
N MET A 139 -10.53 -4.50 -8.71
CA MET A 139 -9.63 -5.09 -7.72
C MET A 139 -8.67 -4.09 -7.11
N THR A 140 -8.29 -4.31 -5.85
CA THR A 140 -7.27 -3.53 -5.15
C THR A 140 -6.67 -4.36 -4.02
N ARG A 141 -5.35 -4.29 -3.82
CA ARG A 141 -4.72 -4.72 -2.57
C ARG A 141 -4.50 -3.49 -1.70
N VAL A 142 -5.02 -3.53 -0.49
CA VAL A 142 -4.83 -2.48 0.52
C VAL A 142 -3.73 -2.93 1.46
N ASP A 143 -2.64 -2.19 1.50
CA ASP A 143 -1.50 -2.46 2.36
C ASP A 143 -1.57 -1.57 3.61
N MET A 144 -1.34 -2.14 4.77
CA MET A 144 -1.53 -1.53 6.09
C MET A 144 -0.41 -1.96 7.04
N PHE A 145 -0.20 -1.19 8.10
CA PHE A 145 0.66 -1.56 9.22
C PHE A 145 -0.17 -1.89 10.46
N VAL A 146 0.30 -2.85 11.23
CA VAL A 146 -0.19 -3.13 12.59
C VAL A 146 0.88 -2.73 13.58
N THR A 147 0.55 -1.76 14.44
CA THR A 147 1.47 -1.27 15.47
C THR A 147 1.51 -2.20 16.68
N PRO A 148 2.54 -2.09 17.56
CA PRO A 148 2.57 -2.83 18.84
C PRO A 148 1.35 -2.55 19.73
N SER A 149 0.72 -1.38 19.61
CA SER A 149 -0.54 -1.05 20.29
C SER A 149 -1.78 -1.61 19.61
N ARG A 150 -1.62 -2.47 18.60
CA ARG A 150 -2.72 -3.11 17.83
C ARG A 150 -3.55 -2.12 17.01
N THR A 151 -2.99 -0.96 16.69
CA THR A 151 -3.64 0.02 15.81
C THR A 151 -3.32 -0.32 14.36
N ILE A 152 -4.34 -0.37 13.51
CA ILE A 152 -4.18 -0.54 12.07
C ILE A 152 -3.99 0.85 11.44
N ILE A 153 -2.91 1.01 10.70
CA ILE A 153 -2.59 2.25 9.97
C ILE A 153 -2.59 1.94 8.47
N PHE A 154 -3.40 2.68 7.72
CA PHE A 154 -3.40 2.60 6.27
C PHE A 154 -2.05 3.07 5.71
N ASN A 155 -1.50 2.33 4.74
CA ASN A 155 -0.29 2.69 4.02
C ASN A 155 -0.62 3.09 2.58
N GLU A 156 -1.00 2.13 1.74
CA GLU A 156 -1.23 2.39 0.32
C GLU A 156 -2.30 1.49 -0.31
N LEU A 157 -2.69 1.83 -1.54
CA LEU A 157 -3.57 1.06 -2.41
C LEU A 157 -2.82 0.64 -3.67
N ASN A 158 -2.87 -0.64 -3.98
CA ASN A 158 -2.34 -1.20 -5.21
C ASN A 158 -3.52 -1.61 -6.11
N THR A 159 -3.90 -0.74 -7.03
CA THR A 159 -5.06 -0.95 -7.93
C THR A 159 -4.77 -1.92 -9.08
N ILE A 160 -3.50 -2.24 -9.34
CA ILE A 160 -3.05 -3.31 -10.23
C ILE A 160 -2.03 -4.16 -9.46
N PRO A 161 -2.48 -4.96 -8.48
CA PRO A 161 -1.59 -5.80 -7.69
C PRO A 161 -0.99 -6.92 -8.55
N GLY A 162 0.09 -7.54 -8.07
CA GLY A 162 0.63 -8.75 -8.71
C GLY A 162 -0.47 -9.79 -8.91
N PHE A 163 -0.61 -10.31 -10.14
CA PHE A 163 -1.74 -11.14 -10.56
C PHE A 163 -1.28 -12.42 -11.28
N THR A 164 -0.50 -13.21 -10.57
CA THR A 164 -0.21 -14.62 -10.93
C THR A 164 -0.90 -15.54 -9.93
N ALA A 165 -1.07 -16.80 -10.25
CA ALA A 165 -1.75 -17.76 -9.36
C ALA A 165 -1.13 -17.84 -7.93
N THR A 166 0.12 -17.44 -7.78
CA THR A 166 0.88 -17.43 -6.51
C THR A 166 1.09 -16.03 -5.93
N SER A 167 0.59 -15.00 -6.59
CA SER A 167 0.68 -13.62 -6.07
C SER A 167 -0.20 -13.43 -4.83
N ARG A 168 0.14 -12.45 -3.99
CA ARG A 168 -0.56 -12.12 -2.73
C ARG A 168 -2.06 -11.95 -2.93
N TYR A 169 -2.47 -11.14 -3.92
CA TYR A 169 -3.88 -10.83 -4.15
C TYR A 169 -4.72 -12.09 -4.47
N PRO A 170 -4.37 -12.93 -5.48
CA PRO A 170 -5.10 -14.17 -5.74
C PRO A 170 -5.04 -15.17 -4.57
N SER A 171 -3.94 -15.22 -3.82
CA SER A 171 -3.83 -16.09 -2.64
C SER A 171 -4.84 -15.70 -1.56
N MET A 172 -5.00 -14.42 -1.27
CA MET A 172 -5.99 -13.91 -0.32
C MET A 172 -7.44 -14.17 -0.78
N MET A 173 -7.72 -14.09 -2.07
CA MET A 173 -9.05 -14.41 -2.62
C MET A 173 -9.34 -15.91 -2.56
N LYS A 174 -8.34 -16.74 -2.83
CA LYS A 174 -8.44 -18.21 -2.71
C LYS A 174 -8.78 -18.66 -1.29
N GLU A 175 -8.22 -18.00 -0.27
CA GLU A 175 -8.50 -18.31 1.14
C GLU A 175 -9.98 -18.12 1.53
N ILE A 176 -10.71 -17.26 0.83
CA ILE A 176 -12.15 -17.06 1.03
C ILE A 176 -13.00 -17.89 0.06
N GLY A 177 -12.40 -18.85 -0.67
CA GLY A 177 -13.10 -19.76 -1.57
C GLY A 177 -13.28 -19.27 -3.00
N ILE A 178 -12.57 -18.22 -3.43
CA ILE A 178 -12.56 -17.72 -4.82
C ILE A 178 -11.26 -18.19 -5.50
N PRO A 179 -11.25 -19.31 -6.22
CA PRO A 179 -10.05 -19.82 -6.89
C PRO A 179 -9.67 -18.94 -8.09
N PHE A 180 -8.42 -19.01 -8.53
CA PHE A 180 -7.86 -18.13 -9.54
C PHE A 180 -8.67 -18.04 -10.86
N PRO A 181 -9.19 -19.16 -11.45
CA PRO A 181 -10.06 -19.07 -12.63
C PRO A 181 -11.34 -18.26 -12.36
N GLN A 182 -12.03 -18.54 -11.24
CA GLN A 182 -13.24 -17.81 -10.86
C GLN A 182 -12.95 -16.32 -10.61
N LEU A 183 -11.81 -16.01 -9.99
CA LEU A 183 -11.38 -14.64 -9.78
C LEU A 183 -11.23 -13.84 -11.10
N ILE A 184 -10.73 -14.50 -12.14
CA ILE A 184 -10.62 -13.88 -13.47
C ILE A 184 -12.01 -13.60 -14.05
N ASP A 185 -12.91 -14.58 -14.00
CA ASP A 185 -14.28 -14.45 -14.52
C ASP A 185 -15.01 -13.32 -13.78
N ASP A 186 -14.93 -13.29 -12.43
CA ASP A 186 -15.56 -12.25 -11.61
C ASP A 186 -15.04 -10.83 -11.97
N LEU A 187 -13.74 -10.68 -12.21
CA LEU A 187 -13.16 -9.40 -12.59
C LEU A 187 -13.57 -8.94 -13.99
N VAL A 188 -13.73 -9.88 -14.92
CA VAL A 188 -14.28 -9.59 -16.27
C VAL A 188 -15.72 -9.12 -16.15
N ASP A 189 -16.53 -9.81 -15.35
CA ASP A 189 -17.94 -9.43 -15.13
C ASP A 189 -18.06 -8.06 -14.47
N LEU A 190 -17.23 -7.73 -13.47
CA LEU A 190 -17.17 -6.40 -12.86
C LEU A 190 -16.82 -5.32 -13.89
N ALA A 191 -15.88 -5.60 -14.80
CA ALA A 191 -15.51 -4.66 -15.87
C ALA A 191 -16.67 -4.41 -16.85
N LEU A 192 -17.41 -5.46 -17.22
CA LEU A 192 -18.58 -5.36 -18.10
C LEU A 192 -19.74 -4.58 -17.42
N GLN A 193 -20.01 -4.84 -16.15
CA GLN A 193 -21.00 -4.11 -15.35
C GLN A 193 -20.67 -2.61 -15.29
N ARG A 194 -19.41 -2.26 -15.05
CA ARG A 194 -18.97 -0.86 -15.00
C ARG A 194 -19.18 -0.15 -16.32
N LYS A 195 -18.91 -0.80 -17.46
CA LYS A 195 -19.13 -0.25 -18.79
C LYS A 195 -20.63 0.02 -19.02
N ALA A 196 -21.49 -0.94 -18.69
CA ALA A 196 -22.94 -0.79 -18.84
C ALA A 196 -23.53 0.33 -17.98
N GLY A 197 -22.98 0.54 -16.74
CA GLY A 197 -23.40 1.63 -15.86
C GLY A 197 -22.81 3.01 -16.23
N GLY A 198 -21.71 3.05 -17.00
CA GLY A 198 -21.04 4.26 -17.44
C GLY A 198 -21.70 4.93 -18.65
N ASP A 199 -22.28 4.15 -19.55
CA ASP A 199 -23.00 4.69 -20.72
C ASP A 199 -24.27 5.50 -20.34
N GLY A 200 -24.79 5.34 -19.10
CA GLY A 200 -25.92 6.14 -18.59
C GLY A 200 -25.55 7.49 -17.95
N ARG A 201 -24.24 7.79 -17.75
CA ARG A 201 -23.79 9.06 -17.14
C ARG A 201 -23.17 10.06 -18.14
N ALA A 202 -23.01 9.68 -19.39
CA ALA A 202 -22.46 10.54 -20.44
C ALA A 202 -23.50 11.44 -21.15
N GLU A 203 -24.78 11.37 -20.78
CA GLU A 203 -25.87 12.14 -21.43
C GLU A 203 -26.64 13.07 -20.45
N GLN A 204 -25.98 13.54 -19.36
CA GLN A 204 -26.56 14.58 -18.51
C GLN A 204 -25.62 15.78 -18.35
#